data_d0d6cefc9bf3a10f80aeffb65a0c9a28
#
_entry.id   d0d6cefc9bf3a10f80aeffb65a0c9a28
#
_cell.length_a   1.000
_cell.length_b   1.000
_cell.length_c   1.000
_cell.angle_alpha   90.00
_cell.angle_beta   90.00
_cell.angle_gamma   90.00
#
_symmetry.space_group_name_H-M   'P 1'
#
loop_
_entity.id
_entity.type
_entity.pdbx_description
1 polymer ?
#
loop_
_entity_poly.entity_id
_entity_poly.type
_entity_poly.pdbx_seq_one_letter_code
_entity_poly.pdbx_strand_id
1 'polypeptide(L)'
;MTVQRMEHVGIVVDDLAAATAFFAALGLERQGEMSVGGHEVGRIIGLEGVQTDVAFMRTPDGNGALELIKFQSPSHDGGNGHEPANVPGLRHLAFVVDDIEAALAALQAHGGELVGELVRYGNSYWLCYVRGPAGIIVELAEKIG
;
A
#
# COMPACT_ATOMS: atom_id res chain seq x y z
N MET A 1 -28.65 3.78 8.60
CA MET A 1 -27.21 3.77 8.92
C MET A 1 -26.40 3.70 7.65
N THR A 2 -25.41 4.58 7.49
CA THR A 2 -24.66 4.73 6.24
C THR A 2 -23.19 4.89 6.52
N VAL A 3 -22.36 4.31 5.64
CA VAL A 3 -20.93 4.61 5.63
C VAL A 3 -20.76 6.06 5.19
N GLN A 4 -19.94 6.81 5.91
CA GLN A 4 -19.68 8.21 5.56
C GLN A 4 -18.54 8.34 4.55
N ARG A 5 -17.48 7.54 4.71
CA ARG A 5 -16.32 7.53 3.81
C ARG A 5 -15.45 6.34 4.11
N MET A 6 -14.58 6.01 3.18
CA MET A 6 -13.50 5.08 3.45
C MET A 6 -12.34 5.87 4.06
N GLU A 7 -11.95 5.54 5.30
CA GLU A 7 -10.92 6.30 6.02
C GLU A 7 -9.51 5.98 5.52
N HIS A 8 -9.14 4.72 5.53
CA HIS A 8 -7.81 4.30 5.09
C HIS A 8 -7.78 2.80 4.81
N VAL A 9 -6.69 2.37 4.21
CA VAL A 9 -6.33 0.95 4.07
C VAL A 9 -5.09 0.70 4.90
N GLY A 10 -5.13 -0.32 5.76
CA GLY A 10 -3.98 -0.71 6.57
C GLY A 10 -3.13 -1.76 5.86
N ILE A 11 -1.83 -1.54 5.80
CA ILE A 11 -0.88 -2.47 5.21
C ILE A 11 0.19 -2.76 6.27
N VAL A 12 0.30 -4.03 6.66
CA VAL A 12 1.33 -4.47 7.59
C VAL A 12 2.59 -4.79 6.79
N VAL A 13 3.71 -4.21 7.21
CA VAL A 13 4.99 -4.33 6.49
C VAL A 13 6.09 -4.72 7.47
N ASP A 14 7.17 -5.31 6.95
CA ASP A 14 8.33 -5.67 7.77
C ASP A 14 9.33 -4.52 7.90
N ASP A 15 9.40 -3.65 6.90
CA ASP A 15 10.31 -2.52 6.85
C ASP A 15 9.51 -1.23 6.60
N LEU A 16 9.23 -0.49 7.66
CA LEU A 16 8.41 0.71 7.58
C LEU A 16 9.07 1.81 6.75
N ALA A 17 10.39 1.97 6.89
CA ALA A 17 11.12 2.98 6.15
C ALA A 17 11.10 2.70 4.64
N ALA A 18 11.32 1.44 4.25
CA ALA A 18 11.28 1.04 2.84
C ALA A 18 9.88 1.20 2.26
N ALA A 19 8.85 0.82 3.01
CA ALA A 19 7.46 0.96 2.56
C ALA A 19 7.07 2.44 2.39
N THR A 20 7.47 3.28 3.34
CA THR A 20 7.23 4.72 3.26
C THR A 20 7.92 5.31 2.03
N ALA A 21 9.17 4.94 1.77
CA ALA A 21 9.92 5.41 0.61
C ALA A 21 9.27 4.97 -0.70
N PHE A 22 8.76 3.75 -0.76
CA PHE A 22 8.07 3.22 -1.94
C PHE A 22 6.84 4.07 -2.28
N PHE A 23 5.96 4.31 -1.31
CA PHE A 23 4.75 5.09 -1.57
C PHE A 23 5.04 6.58 -1.77
N ALA A 24 6.08 7.12 -1.12
CA ALA A 24 6.53 8.49 -1.38
C ALA A 24 7.03 8.64 -2.82
N ALA A 25 7.74 7.64 -3.34
CA ALA A 25 8.21 7.64 -4.73
C ALA A 25 7.04 7.62 -5.73
N LEU A 26 5.91 7.02 -5.35
CA LEU A 26 4.68 7.04 -6.16
C LEU A 26 3.99 8.42 -6.12
N GLY A 27 4.29 9.22 -5.12
CA GLY A 27 3.71 10.55 -4.98
C GLY A 27 2.78 10.74 -3.79
N LEU A 28 2.64 9.71 -2.93
CA LEU A 28 1.88 9.90 -1.71
C LEU A 28 2.67 10.77 -0.74
N GLU A 29 1.94 11.56 0.03
CA GLU A 29 2.52 12.49 1.00
C GLU A 29 2.47 11.89 2.40
N ARG A 30 3.61 11.96 3.08
CA ARG A 30 3.70 11.49 4.46
C ARG A 30 3.02 12.48 5.38
N GLN A 31 2.04 12.00 6.19
CA GLN A 31 1.27 12.83 7.10
C GLN A 31 1.81 12.77 8.54
N GLY A 32 2.50 11.71 8.90
CA GLY A 32 3.07 11.56 10.22
C GLY A 32 3.44 10.13 10.55
N GLU A 33 4.17 9.98 11.64
CA GLU A 33 4.51 8.69 12.22
C GLU A 33 4.20 8.69 13.70
N MET A 34 3.84 7.51 14.24
CA MET A 34 3.60 7.38 15.66
C MET A 34 3.79 5.93 16.10
N SER A 35 4.08 5.76 17.37
CA SER A 35 4.06 4.43 18.00
C SER A 35 2.69 4.21 18.60
N VAL A 36 2.11 3.06 18.33
CA VAL A 36 0.76 2.69 18.78
C VAL A 36 0.83 1.32 19.42
N GLY A 37 0.27 1.20 20.62
CA GLY A 37 0.28 -0.07 21.31
C GLY A 37 -0.46 0.01 22.63
N GLY A 38 -0.32 -1.05 23.42
CA GLY A 38 -0.90 -1.14 24.75
C GLY A 38 -2.16 -1.97 24.80
N HIS A 39 -2.72 -2.05 25.99
CA HIS A 39 -3.84 -2.95 26.29
C HIS A 39 -5.10 -2.64 25.48
N GLU A 40 -5.44 -1.36 25.33
CA GLU A 40 -6.64 -0.97 24.57
C GLU A 40 -6.53 -1.34 23.10
N VAL A 41 -5.36 -1.10 22.50
CA VAL A 41 -5.10 -1.47 21.11
C VAL A 41 -5.22 -2.98 20.94
N GLY A 42 -4.64 -3.75 21.86
CA GLY A 42 -4.76 -5.21 21.83
C GLY A 42 -6.20 -5.68 21.91
N ARG A 43 -7.02 -5.03 22.72
CA ARG A 43 -8.45 -5.35 22.82
C ARG A 43 -9.19 -5.07 21.51
N ILE A 44 -8.81 -4.00 20.81
CA ILE A 44 -9.43 -3.62 19.54
C ILE A 44 -9.07 -4.63 18.45
N ILE A 45 -7.80 -4.98 18.34
CA ILE A 45 -7.33 -5.82 17.21
C ILE A 45 -7.27 -7.30 17.53
N GLY A 46 -7.51 -7.68 18.78
CA GLY A 46 -7.56 -9.09 19.17
C GLY A 46 -6.20 -9.76 19.36
N LEU A 47 -5.18 -8.99 19.73
CA LEU A 47 -3.84 -9.50 19.99
C LEU A 47 -3.33 -9.00 21.34
N GLU A 48 -2.44 -9.78 21.97
CA GLU A 48 -1.81 -9.39 23.22
C GLU A 48 -0.41 -8.83 22.97
N GLY A 49 0.03 -7.90 23.83
CA GLY A 49 1.37 -7.35 23.78
C GLY A 49 1.66 -6.51 22.55
N VAL A 50 0.67 -5.78 22.07
CA VAL A 50 0.80 -5.01 20.82
C VAL A 50 1.69 -3.79 21.01
N GLN A 51 2.72 -3.70 20.16
CA GLN A 51 3.54 -2.51 19.98
C GLN A 51 3.80 -2.36 18.49
N THR A 52 3.40 -1.24 17.91
CA THR A 52 3.57 -0.98 16.48
C THR A 52 4.17 0.40 16.25
N ASP A 53 4.82 0.52 15.11
CA ASP A 53 5.16 1.82 14.53
C ASP A 53 4.30 1.99 13.27
N VAL A 54 3.71 3.17 13.13
CA VAL A 54 2.72 3.46 12.10
C VAL A 54 3.14 4.71 11.34
N ALA A 55 3.03 4.67 10.01
CA ALA A 55 3.21 5.82 9.15
C ALA A 55 1.93 6.04 8.34
N PHE A 56 1.44 7.25 8.32
CA PHE A 56 0.28 7.62 7.52
C PHE A 56 0.72 8.30 6.22
N MET A 57 0.18 7.83 5.11
CA MET A 57 0.45 8.38 3.78
C MET A 57 -0.88 8.78 3.15
N ARG A 58 -0.87 9.85 2.37
CA ARG A 58 -2.10 10.36 1.75
C ARG A 58 -1.84 10.74 0.29
N THR A 59 -2.82 10.47 -0.57
CA THR A 59 -2.75 10.94 -1.96
C THR A 59 -2.79 12.47 -2.00
N PRO A 60 -2.17 13.09 -3.04
CA PRO A 60 -2.12 14.57 -3.13
C PRO A 60 -3.49 15.25 -3.12
N ASP A 61 -4.53 14.59 -3.65
CA ASP A 61 -5.89 15.12 -3.61
C ASP A 61 -6.55 15.02 -2.22
N GLY A 62 -5.91 14.34 -1.27
CA GLY A 62 -6.40 14.19 0.08
C GLY A 62 -7.46 13.11 0.28
N ASN A 63 -7.87 12.41 -0.79
CA ASN A 63 -9.00 11.49 -0.75
C ASN A 63 -8.62 10.04 -0.42
N GLY A 64 -7.38 9.64 -0.63
CA GLY A 64 -6.91 8.29 -0.34
C GLY A 64 -5.85 8.30 0.75
N ALA A 65 -5.95 7.38 1.69
CA ALA A 65 -4.99 7.25 2.78
C ALA A 65 -4.56 5.81 2.99
N LEU A 66 -3.29 5.63 3.34
CA LEU A 66 -2.72 4.36 3.77
C LEU A 66 -2.21 4.50 5.20
N GLU A 67 -2.42 3.46 5.99
CA GLU A 67 -1.77 3.28 7.28
C GLU A 67 -0.76 2.15 7.13
N LEU A 68 0.52 2.49 7.14
CA LEU A 68 1.59 1.50 7.05
C LEU A 68 1.99 1.12 8.48
N ILE A 69 1.98 -0.18 8.78
CA ILE A 69 2.09 -0.67 10.15
C ILE A 69 3.23 -1.68 10.24
N LYS A 70 4.18 -1.41 11.13
CA LYS A 70 5.21 -2.38 11.50
C LYS A 70 4.93 -2.85 12.91
N PHE A 71 4.69 -4.17 13.09
CA PHE A 71 4.53 -4.76 14.41
C PHE A 71 5.91 -5.03 15.01
N GLN A 72 6.21 -4.37 16.12
CA GLN A 72 7.37 -4.72 16.94
C GLN A 72 7.04 -5.97 17.75
N SER A 73 5.79 -6.09 18.21
CA SER A 73 5.23 -7.26 18.86
C SER A 73 3.70 -7.28 18.74
N PRO A 74 3.05 -8.45 18.72
CA PRO A 74 3.67 -9.75 18.49
C PRO A 74 4.12 -9.91 17.04
N SER A 75 5.10 -10.77 16.83
CA SER A 75 5.53 -11.11 15.46
C SER A 75 4.61 -12.18 14.87
N HIS A 76 4.62 -12.30 13.55
CA HIS A 76 3.85 -13.30 12.83
C HIS A 76 4.74 -13.97 11.78
N ASP A 77 4.64 -15.30 11.72
CA ASP A 77 5.46 -16.10 10.81
C ASP A 77 4.79 -16.36 9.46
N GLY A 78 3.58 -15.84 9.26
CA GLY A 78 2.77 -16.17 8.10
C GLY A 78 3.00 -15.26 6.92
N GLY A 79 2.85 -15.85 5.73
CA GLY A 79 2.77 -15.11 4.49
C GLY A 79 4.10 -14.60 3.96
N ASN A 80 4.35 -14.84 2.69
CA ASN A 80 5.52 -14.28 2.00
C ASN A 80 5.16 -13.08 1.14
N GLY A 81 3.88 -12.73 1.11
CA GLY A 81 3.41 -11.57 0.36
C GLY A 81 3.43 -11.71 -1.16
N HIS A 82 3.62 -12.90 -1.68
CA HIS A 82 3.73 -13.10 -3.13
C HIS A 82 2.54 -13.88 -3.72
N GLU A 83 1.35 -13.63 -3.17
CA GLU A 83 0.15 -14.28 -3.65
C GLU A 83 -0.20 -13.80 -5.07
N PRO A 84 -0.57 -14.72 -5.98
CA PRO A 84 -1.08 -14.32 -7.30
C PRO A 84 -2.30 -13.41 -7.21
N ALA A 85 -2.54 -12.66 -8.26
CA ALA A 85 -3.59 -11.64 -8.31
C ALA A 85 -5.00 -12.19 -8.11
N ASN A 86 -5.21 -13.50 -8.28
CA ASN A 86 -6.52 -14.15 -8.20
C ASN A 86 -6.80 -14.86 -6.87
N VAL A 87 -5.91 -14.75 -5.90
CA VAL A 87 -6.15 -15.35 -4.57
C VAL A 87 -7.22 -14.52 -3.85
N PRO A 88 -8.26 -15.15 -3.31
CA PRO A 88 -9.32 -14.42 -2.62
C PRO A 88 -8.79 -13.55 -1.48
N GLY A 89 -9.39 -12.40 -1.32
CA GLY A 89 -9.02 -11.40 -0.33
C GLY A 89 -8.65 -10.08 -0.98
N LEU A 90 -8.21 -9.13 -0.17
CA LEU A 90 -7.74 -7.85 -0.68
C LEU A 90 -6.42 -8.06 -1.42
N ARG A 91 -6.40 -7.81 -2.73
CA ARG A 91 -5.24 -8.11 -3.57
C ARG A 91 -4.49 -6.89 -4.07
N HIS A 92 -5.20 -5.81 -4.43
CA HIS A 92 -4.52 -4.66 -4.99
C HIS A 92 -5.16 -3.34 -4.59
N LEU A 93 -4.36 -2.30 -4.71
CA LEU A 93 -4.77 -0.89 -4.61
C LEU A 93 -4.45 -0.23 -5.93
N ALA A 94 -5.36 0.61 -6.42
CA ALA A 94 -5.17 1.28 -7.71
C ALA A 94 -4.94 2.78 -7.51
N PHE A 95 -3.98 3.30 -8.25
CA PHE A 95 -3.68 4.73 -8.29
C PHE A 95 -3.67 5.22 -9.72
N VAL A 96 -4.33 6.34 -9.96
CA VAL A 96 -4.25 7.02 -11.25
C VAL A 96 -3.03 7.93 -11.22
N VAL A 97 -2.20 7.84 -12.25
CA VAL A 97 -0.96 8.61 -12.37
C VAL A 97 -0.97 9.41 -13.67
N ASP A 98 -0.17 10.46 -13.72
CA ASP A 98 -0.05 11.29 -14.92
C ASP A 98 0.94 10.71 -15.94
N ASP A 99 1.94 9.95 -15.50
CA ASP A 99 2.95 9.34 -16.35
C ASP A 99 3.29 7.95 -15.80
N ILE A 100 2.70 6.92 -16.39
CA ILE A 100 2.82 5.55 -15.88
C ILE A 100 4.23 4.99 -16.04
N GLU A 101 4.94 5.38 -17.10
CA GLU A 101 6.32 4.92 -17.30
C GLU A 101 7.25 5.50 -16.22
N ALA A 102 7.08 6.77 -15.90
CA ALA A 102 7.85 7.42 -14.84
C ALA A 102 7.48 6.84 -13.47
N ALA A 103 6.20 6.63 -13.20
CA ALA A 103 5.74 6.02 -11.95
C ALA A 103 6.29 4.60 -11.79
N LEU A 104 6.21 3.79 -12.83
CA LEU A 104 6.75 2.44 -12.81
C LEU A 104 8.26 2.45 -12.54
N ALA A 105 9.01 3.30 -13.22
CA ALA A 105 10.45 3.41 -13.01
C ALA A 105 10.78 3.82 -11.56
N ALA A 106 10.02 4.76 -11.00
CA ALA A 106 10.20 5.20 -9.62
C ALA A 106 9.97 4.05 -8.64
N LEU A 107 8.91 3.26 -8.85
CA LEU A 107 8.62 2.11 -7.98
C LEU A 107 9.67 1.01 -8.14
N GLN A 108 10.14 0.76 -9.36
CA GLN A 108 11.21 -0.21 -9.60
C GLN A 108 12.51 0.18 -8.89
N ALA A 109 12.82 1.47 -8.82
CA ALA A 109 13.97 1.96 -8.06
C ALA A 109 13.84 1.71 -6.56
N HIS A 110 12.64 1.49 -6.06
CA HIS A 110 12.36 1.17 -4.65
C HIS A 110 11.90 -0.28 -4.46
N GLY A 111 12.35 -1.18 -5.33
CA GLY A 111 12.12 -2.62 -5.19
C GLY A 111 10.83 -3.14 -5.81
N GLY A 112 10.06 -2.30 -6.50
CA GLY A 112 8.86 -2.72 -7.19
C GLY A 112 9.17 -3.62 -8.38
N GLU A 113 8.30 -4.61 -8.63
CA GLU A 113 8.45 -5.55 -9.74
C GLU A 113 7.13 -5.67 -10.50
N LEU A 114 7.19 -5.59 -11.83
CA LEU A 114 6.01 -5.86 -12.65
C LEU A 114 5.50 -7.29 -12.40
N VAL A 115 4.20 -7.40 -12.18
CA VAL A 115 3.55 -8.71 -12.04
C VAL A 115 3.29 -9.32 -13.42
N GLY A 116 2.85 -8.51 -14.36
CA GLY A 116 2.68 -8.88 -15.75
C GLY A 116 3.37 -7.87 -16.64
N GLU A 117 2.62 -7.21 -17.49
CA GLU A 117 3.15 -6.25 -18.46
C GLU A 117 2.44 -4.90 -18.31
N LEU A 118 3.10 -3.86 -18.79
CA LEU A 118 2.46 -2.56 -19.01
C LEU A 118 1.72 -2.64 -20.34
N VAL A 119 0.40 -2.51 -20.29
CA VAL A 119 -0.47 -2.77 -21.45
C VAL A 119 -1.42 -1.59 -21.69
N ARG A 120 -1.62 -1.26 -22.94
CA ARG A 120 -2.67 -0.33 -23.35
C ARG A 120 -4.00 -1.08 -23.35
N TYR A 121 -4.92 -0.64 -22.51
CA TYR A 121 -6.25 -1.24 -22.38
C TYR A 121 -7.26 -0.42 -23.21
N GLY A 122 -7.49 -0.88 -24.42
CA GLY A 122 -8.35 -0.18 -25.36
C GLY A 122 -7.85 1.24 -25.64
N ASN A 123 -8.79 2.20 -25.65
CA ASN A 123 -8.49 3.62 -25.82
C ASN A 123 -8.61 4.40 -24.50
N SER A 124 -8.73 3.69 -23.36
CA SER A 124 -9.05 4.31 -22.08
C SER A 124 -7.84 4.52 -21.19
N TYR A 125 -7.01 3.49 -21.01
CA TYR A 125 -5.93 3.52 -20.04
C TYR A 125 -4.70 2.75 -20.49
N TRP A 126 -3.53 3.18 -19.97
CA TRP A 126 -2.38 2.32 -19.80
C TRP A 126 -2.44 1.76 -18.40
N LEU A 127 -2.23 0.45 -18.25
CA LEU A 127 -2.35 -0.24 -16.96
C LEU A 127 -1.18 -1.17 -16.72
N CYS A 128 -0.77 -1.27 -15.46
CA CYS A 128 0.13 -2.33 -15.01
C CYS A 128 -0.08 -2.63 -13.53
N TYR A 129 0.37 -3.81 -13.12
CA TYR A 129 0.44 -4.23 -11.73
C TYR A 129 1.90 -4.27 -11.30
N VAL A 130 2.20 -3.70 -10.14
CA VAL A 130 3.53 -3.69 -9.54
C VAL A 130 3.46 -4.31 -8.15
N ARG A 131 4.31 -5.28 -7.89
CA ARG A 131 4.45 -5.88 -6.57
C ARG A 131 5.29 -4.95 -5.70
N GLY A 132 4.77 -4.56 -4.55
CA GLY A 132 5.40 -3.62 -3.62
C GLY A 132 5.67 -4.21 -2.25
N PRO A 133 5.78 -3.36 -1.23
CA PRO A 133 6.06 -3.80 0.14
C PRO A 133 5.06 -4.83 0.63
N ALA A 134 5.55 -5.83 1.38
CA ALA A 134 4.76 -6.96 1.88
C ALA A 134 4.02 -7.72 0.78
N GLY A 135 4.46 -7.57 -0.48
CA GLY A 135 3.85 -8.24 -1.61
C GLY A 135 2.53 -7.64 -2.08
N ILE A 136 2.13 -6.49 -1.56
CA ILE A 136 0.90 -5.85 -2.04
C ILE A 136 1.02 -5.52 -3.53
N ILE A 137 -0.04 -5.75 -4.27
CA ILE A 137 -0.10 -5.37 -5.68
C ILE A 137 -0.62 -3.94 -5.79
N VAL A 138 0.15 -3.10 -6.46
CA VAL A 138 -0.26 -1.73 -6.80
C VAL A 138 -0.60 -1.69 -8.28
N GLU A 139 -1.83 -1.32 -8.60
CA GLU A 139 -2.23 -1.07 -9.97
C GLU A 139 -1.95 0.39 -10.30
N LEU A 140 -1.22 0.62 -11.38
CA LEU A 140 -1.04 1.98 -11.92
C LEU A 140 -1.91 2.14 -13.15
N ALA A 141 -2.57 3.28 -13.24
CA ALA A 141 -3.44 3.61 -14.36
C ALA A 141 -3.15 5.02 -14.87
N GLU A 142 -2.84 5.15 -16.14
CA GLU A 142 -2.70 6.44 -16.80
C GLU A 142 -3.81 6.56 -17.83
N LYS A 143 -4.61 7.61 -17.72
CA LYS A 143 -5.73 7.84 -18.63
C LYS A 143 -5.22 8.31 -19.99
N ILE A 144 -5.74 7.73 -21.07
CA ILE A 144 -5.41 8.10 -22.44
C ILE A 144 -6.36 9.20 -22.91
N GLY A 145 -5.78 10.25 -23.44
CA GLY A 145 -6.55 11.36 -24.01
C GLY A 145 -6.88 12.42 -23.02
#